data_4e34a610b8e1897f830edcc120dca816
#
_entry.id   4e34a610b8e1897f830edcc120dca816
#
_cell.length_a   1.000
_cell.length_b   1.000
_cell.length_c   1.000
_cell.angle_alpha   90.00
_cell.angle_beta   90.00
_cell.angle_gamma   90.00
#
_symmetry.space_group_name_H-M   'P 1'
#
loop_
_entity.id
_entity.type
_entity.pdbx_description
1 polymer ?
#
loop_
_entity_poly.entity_id
_entity_poly.type
_entity_poly.pdbx_seq_one_letter_code
_entity_poly.pdbx_strand_id
1 'polypeptide(L)'
;MKKIFHISGSINYGSPGRIVEQLGLLAQKNGYECIVAHSSRNENPSQLQHFAMTKKWQEAIHAAGAKFLDFHGLLSTRETKALVQRIKEYKPDIIHLHNIHGYFCNYKVLFEYLDTIDTPVVWTMHDCWPFTGRCFHFVGVDCYKWQTGCYDCTAEPGYTVSKYCDRSKSSYELKKRLFSSVKNMTMVPVSDWQAAFLKDSFLKDCKVQTIHNGIDLEKFKPMDGSRIRQKYGITDKYVLLGVAAQWSRRKGFDDILSLRNKLSDKYSLVLIGLTQEQIISLPAGIIGITRTESQQELAEYYSMADCFVNLTYQDTFPTVNLEALACGTPVITYRTGGSPEAVDKNTGMVVEQGNVDAVVDAVSHLQLNSLSPEACRNRAVEKYNKDKCFEQYIKLYNMLIYSDKRGGV
;
A
#
# COMPACT_ATOMS: atom_id res chain seq x y z
N MET A 1 10.86 28.53 7.79
CA MET A 1 10.14 27.29 8.03
C MET A 1 10.66 26.28 7.02
N LYS A 2 10.92 25.01 7.40
CA LYS A 2 11.39 23.96 6.50
C LYS A 2 10.26 23.51 5.58
N LYS A 3 10.58 23.14 4.35
CA LYS A 3 9.60 22.86 3.30
C LYS A 3 9.70 21.43 2.77
N ILE A 4 8.58 20.74 2.67
CA ILE A 4 8.49 19.41 2.07
C ILE A 4 7.60 19.47 0.84
N PHE A 5 8.07 18.91 -0.27
CA PHE A 5 7.31 18.78 -1.51
C PHE A 5 6.99 17.30 -1.75
N HIS A 6 5.74 16.91 -1.56
CA HIS A 6 5.28 15.55 -1.83
C HIS A 6 4.83 15.40 -3.29
N ILE A 7 5.17 14.25 -3.91
CA ILE A 7 4.68 13.85 -5.23
C ILE A 7 4.03 12.47 -5.10
N SER A 8 2.75 12.37 -5.38
CA SER A 8 1.97 11.15 -5.16
C SER A 8 0.92 10.90 -6.25
N GLY A 9 0.60 9.64 -6.53
CA GLY A 9 -0.50 9.27 -7.41
C GLY A 9 -1.89 9.55 -6.82
N SER A 10 -1.98 9.91 -5.55
CA SER A 10 -3.26 10.18 -4.86
C SER A 10 -3.05 11.08 -3.65
N ILE A 11 -4.13 11.78 -3.25
CA ILE A 11 -4.19 12.52 -1.99
C ILE A 11 -5.45 12.16 -1.22
N ASN A 12 -5.31 11.79 0.05
CA ASN A 12 -6.38 11.34 0.94
C ASN A 12 -7.32 10.27 0.32
N TYR A 13 -6.83 9.54 -0.70
CA TYR A 13 -7.56 8.50 -1.42
C TYR A 13 -6.77 7.18 -1.40
N GLY A 14 -7.46 6.07 -1.08
CA GLY A 14 -6.80 4.77 -0.89
C GLY A 14 -5.80 4.78 0.26
N SER A 15 -5.08 3.67 0.45
CA SER A 15 -4.08 3.57 1.52
C SER A 15 -2.89 4.53 1.30
N PRO A 16 -2.22 4.56 0.13
CA PRO A 16 -1.10 5.47 -0.09
C PRO A 16 -1.46 6.95 0.07
N GLY A 17 -2.59 7.39 -0.48
CA GLY A 17 -3.01 8.79 -0.38
C GLY A 17 -3.37 9.23 1.04
N ARG A 18 -3.93 8.31 1.86
CA ARG A 18 -4.17 8.56 3.28
C ARG A 18 -2.87 8.66 4.08
N ILE A 19 -1.87 7.87 3.73
CA ILE A 19 -0.53 7.96 4.34
C ILE A 19 0.10 9.32 4.02
N VAL A 20 0.02 9.79 2.76
CA VAL A 20 0.51 11.12 2.37
C VAL A 20 -0.17 12.22 3.19
N GLU A 21 -1.50 12.18 3.30
CA GLU A 21 -2.27 13.15 4.10
C GLU A 21 -1.83 13.16 5.56
N GLN A 22 -1.81 12.01 6.21
CA GLN A 22 -1.47 11.88 7.62
C GLN A 22 -0.03 12.28 7.91
N LEU A 23 0.91 11.90 7.04
CA LEU A 23 2.31 12.25 7.16
C LEU A 23 2.53 13.76 6.97
N GLY A 24 1.88 14.37 5.98
CA GLY A 24 1.95 15.81 5.75
C GLY A 24 1.39 16.61 6.92
N LEU A 25 0.26 16.19 7.49
CA LEU A 25 -0.33 16.83 8.68
C LEU A 25 0.58 16.69 9.91
N LEU A 26 1.22 15.54 10.09
CA LEU A 26 2.20 15.36 11.17
C LEU A 26 3.43 16.26 10.96
N ALA A 27 3.92 16.36 9.72
CA ALA A 27 5.02 17.23 9.38
C ALA A 27 4.68 18.71 9.67
N GLN A 28 3.46 19.17 9.34
CA GLN A 28 3.00 20.53 9.68
C GLN A 28 2.99 20.76 11.19
N LYS A 29 2.51 19.81 12.00
CA LYS A 29 2.57 19.88 13.47
C LYS A 29 4.01 19.98 13.99
N ASN A 30 4.98 19.47 13.25
CA ASN A 30 6.41 19.53 13.54
C ASN A 30 7.12 20.75 12.90
N GLY A 31 6.37 21.77 12.45
CA GLY A 31 6.91 23.03 11.95
C GLY A 31 7.39 23.00 10.50
N TYR A 32 6.94 22.03 9.70
CA TYR A 32 7.19 22.01 8.27
C TYR A 32 6.05 22.67 7.49
N GLU A 33 6.36 23.29 6.37
CA GLU A 33 5.40 23.63 5.33
C GLU A 33 5.34 22.47 4.34
N CYS A 34 4.14 22.00 4.00
CA CYS A 34 3.96 20.85 3.10
C CYS A 34 3.06 21.22 1.93
N ILE A 35 3.46 20.80 0.73
CA ILE A 35 2.64 20.85 -0.47
C ILE A 35 2.62 19.49 -1.16
N VAL A 36 1.49 19.10 -1.75
CA VAL A 36 1.31 17.82 -2.44
C VAL A 36 0.94 18.02 -3.89
N ALA A 37 1.75 17.51 -4.81
CA ALA A 37 1.42 17.38 -6.22
C ALA A 37 0.87 15.97 -6.48
N HIS A 38 -0.30 15.85 -7.12
CA HIS A 38 -0.97 14.56 -7.28
C HIS A 38 -1.68 14.39 -8.63
N SER A 39 -2.16 13.15 -8.89
CA SER A 39 -3.02 12.82 -10.05
C SER A 39 -4.43 13.40 -9.85
N SER A 40 -5.08 13.85 -10.91
CA SER A 40 -6.43 14.41 -10.87
C SER A 40 -7.56 13.38 -10.67
N ARG A 41 -7.25 12.08 -10.69
CA ARG A 41 -8.25 11.01 -10.59
C ARG A 41 -8.49 10.50 -9.18
N ASN A 42 -7.48 10.59 -8.32
CA ASN A 42 -7.45 9.92 -7.04
C ASN A 42 -7.29 10.94 -5.91
N GLU A 43 -8.34 11.71 -5.68
CA GLU A 43 -8.38 12.74 -4.66
C GLU A 43 -9.66 12.70 -3.83
N ASN A 44 -9.52 12.91 -2.53
CA ASN A 44 -10.59 13.27 -1.60
C ASN A 44 -10.23 14.62 -0.97
N PRO A 45 -11.18 15.32 -0.33
CA PRO A 45 -10.89 16.56 0.39
C PRO A 45 -9.67 16.40 1.33
N SER A 46 -8.74 17.33 1.24
CA SER A 46 -7.47 17.33 1.98
C SER A 46 -7.33 18.62 2.78
N GLN A 47 -6.65 18.52 3.94
CA GLN A 47 -6.28 19.66 4.78
C GLN A 47 -4.89 20.23 4.39
N LEU A 48 -4.15 19.54 3.55
CA LEU A 48 -2.84 19.98 3.06
C LEU A 48 -3.01 20.93 1.87
N GLN A 49 -2.04 21.81 1.68
CA GLN A 49 -1.90 22.53 0.41
C GLN A 49 -1.58 21.52 -0.70
N HIS A 50 -2.39 21.48 -1.75
CA HIS A 50 -2.22 20.51 -2.83
C HIS A 50 -2.65 21.05 -4.20
N PHE A 51 -2.23 20.36 -5.25
CA PHE A 51 -2.71 20.62 -6.61
C PHE A 51 -2.61 19.36 -7.48
N ALA A 52 -3.56 19.22 -8.40
CA ALA A 52 -3.50 18.21 -9.44
C ALA A 52 -2.50 18.62 -10.53
N MET A 53 -1.57 17.72 -10.88
CA MET A 53 -0.57 17.92 -11.94
C MET A 53 -1.19 17.89 -13.33
N THR A 54 -2.24 17.11 -13.50
CA THR A 54 -2.87 16.77 -14.77
C THR A 54 -4.36 16.99 -14.73
N LYS A 55 -5.00 17.04 -15.90
CA LYS A 55 -6.45 16.94 -16.05
C LYS A 55 -6.84 15.49 -16.41
N LYS A 56 -8.05 15.08 -16.09
CA LYS A 56 -8.55 13.70 -16.34
C LYS A 56 -8.37 13.23 -17.79
N TRP A 57 -8.55 14.11 -18.78
CA TRP A 57 -8.35 13.76 -20.19
C TRP A 57 -6.88 13.53 -20.56
N GLN A 58 -5.93 14.26 -19.94
CA GLN A 58 -4.50 14.06 -20.14
C GLN A 58 -4.07 12.69 -19.60
N GLU A 59 -4.57 12.32 -18.42
CA GLU A 59 -4.35 11.00 -17.85
C GLU A 59 -4.99 9.90 -18.71
N ALA A 60 -6.12 10.15 -19.37
CA ALA A 60 -6.71 9.19 -20.29
C ALA A 60 -5.82 8.94 -21.52
N ILE A 61 -5.19 9.98 -22.07
CA ILE A 61 -4.22 9.85 -23.18
C ILE A 61 -2.99 9.06 -22.70
N HIS A 62 -2.46 9.39 -21.50
CA HIS A 62 -1.33 8.68 -20.94
C HIS A 62 -1.67 7.20 -20.70
N ALA A 63 -2.86 6.90 -20.17
CA ALA A 63 -3.34 5.55 -19.96
C ALA A 63 -3.45 4.76 -21.28
N ALA A 64 -3.94 5.40 -22.35
CA ALA A 64 -3.98 4.80 -23.69
C ALA A 64 -2.57 4.48 -24.20
N GLY A 65 -1.63 5.41 -24.11
CA GLY A 65 -0.24 5.18 -24.49
C GLY A 65 0.44 4.09 -23.66
N ALA A 66 0.14 4.00 -22.36
CA ALA A 66 0.62 2.91 -21.51
C ALA A 66 0.02 1.55 -21.93
N LYS A 67 -1.30 1.51 -22.16
CA LYS A 67 -2.01 0.28 -22.51
C LYS A 67 -1.62 -0.28 -23.89
N PHE A 68 -1.47 0.59 -24.88
CA PHE A 68 -1.25 0.17 -26.26
C PHE A 68 0.24 0.14 -26.66
N LEU A 69 1.06 1.04 -26.12
CA LEU A 69 2.45 1.23 -26.52
C LEU A 69 3.49 0.98 -25.39
N ASP A 70 3.01 0.57 -24.22
CA ASP A 70 3.83 0.33 -23.02
C ASP A 70 4.66 1.55 -22.59
N PHE A 71 4.11 2.76 -22.75
CA PHE A 71 4.72 4.03 -22.29
C PHE A 71 4.29 4.43 -20.88
N HIS A 72 4.16 3.45 -19.99
CA HIS A 72 3.77 3.69 -18.61
C HIS A 72 4.77 4.59 -17.86
N GLY A 73 4.29 5.74 -17.37
CA GLY A 73 5.11 6.72 -16.67
C GLY A 73 6.09 7.49 -17.56
N LEU A 74 5.93 7.48 -18.89
CA LEU A 74 6.80 8.16 -19.86
C LEU A 74 6.09 9.26 -20.68
N LEU A 75 4.79 9.42 -20.49
CA LEU A 75 4.02 10.53 -21.07
C LEU A 75 3.85 11.67 -20.04
N SER A 76 2.93 12.63 -20.26
CA SER A 76 2.75 13.81 -19.38
C SER A 76 4.04 14.65 -19.21
N THR A 77 4.79 14.77 -20.29
CA THR A 77 6.08 15.50 -20.29
C THR A 77 5.90 16.98 -19.95
N ARG A 78 4.89 17.66 -20.51
CA ARG A 78 4.60 19.08 -20.29
C ARG A 78 4.24 19.34 -18.82
N GLU A 79 3.38 18.50 -18.27
CA GLU A 79 2.90 18.58 -16.90
C GLU A 79 4.05 18.35 -15.90
N THR A 80 4.91 17.40 -16.21
CA THR A 80 6.10 17.13 -15.36
C THR A 80 7.13 18.24 -15.45
N LYS A 81 7.33 18.89 -16.61
CA LYS A 81 8.15 20.08 -16.71
C LYS A 81 7.59 21.25 -15.89
N ALA A 82 6.25 21.42 -15.89
CA ALA A 82 5.60 22.41 -15.04
C ALA A 82 5.76 22.10 -13.54
N LEU A 83 5.68 20.82 -13.17
CA LEU A 83 6.00 20.37 -11.81
C LEU A 83 7.43 20.74 -11.42
N VAL A 84 8.42 20.43 -12.25
CA VAL A 84 9.83 20.77 -12.01
C VAL A 84 10.00 22.27 -11.79
N GLN A 85 9.33 23.09 -12.59
CA GLN A 85 9.38 24.55 -12.40
C GLN A 85 8.80 24.98 -11.05
N ARG A 86 7.68 24.39 -10.62
CA ARG A 86 7.09 24.65 -9.29
C ARG A 86 8.00 24.20 -8.14
N ILE A 87 8.70 23.07 -8.29
CA ILE A 87 9.69 22.62 -7.29
C ILE A 87 10.81 23.65 -7.18
N LYS A 88 11.33 24.17 -8.30
CA LYS A 88 12.39 25.22 -8.32
C LYS A 88 11.94 26.50 -7.63
N GLU A 89 10.68 26.91 -7.85
CA GLU A 89 10.10 28.12 -7.23
C GLU A 89 9.83 27.92 -5.74
N TYR A 90 9.33 26.75 -5.35
CA TYR A 90 9.01 26.43 -3.95
C TYR A 90 10.27 26.26 -3.08
N LYS A 91 11.37 25.78 -3.67
CA LYS A 91 12.67 25.52 -3.01
C LYS A 91 12.51 24.64 -1.77
N PRO A 92 12.07 23.38 -1.93
CA PRO A 92 11.88 22.48 -0.80
C PRO A 92 13.21 22.10 -0.16
N ASP A 93 13.19 21.85 1.16
CA ASP A 93 14.30 21.22 1.89
C ASP A 93 14.29 19.69 1.72
N ILE A 94 13.12 19.11 1.40
CA ILE A 94 12.93 17.66 1.11
C ILE A 94 11.96 17.53 -0.07
N ILE A 95 12.29 16.63 -1.01
CA ILE A 95 11.35 16.10 -2.00
C ILE A 95 10.97 14.69 -1.58
N HIS A 96 9.66 14.44 -1.36
CA HIS A 96 9.17 13.14 -0.96
C HIS A 96 8.33 12.50 -2.06
N LEU A 97 8.85 11.41 -2.64
CA LEU A 97 8.18 10.62 -3.66
C LEU A 97 7.37 9.49 -3.01
N HIS A 98 6.15 9.30 -3.48
CA HIS A 98 5.33 8.13 -3.20
C HIS A 98 5.10 7.35 -4.49
N ASN A 99 3.86 6.90 -4.78
CA ASN A 99 3.56 6.25 -6.05
C ASN A 99 3.58 7.28 -7.19
N ILE A 100 4.71 7.43 -7.85
CA ILE A 100 4.89 8.29 -9.02
C ILE A 100 4.53 7.58 -10.33
N HIS A 101 4.39 6.25 -10.29
CA HIS A 101 3.82 5.50 -11.39
C HIS A 101 2.32 5.80 -11.51
N GLY A 102 1.83 5.76 -12.69
CA GLY A 102 0.48 6.22 -12.99
C GLY A 102 0.48 6.98 -14.30
N TYR A 103 -0.60 7.67 -14.56
CA TYR A 103 -0.78 8.34 -15.84
C TYR A 103 -0.64 9.86 -15.73
N PHE A 104 0.08 10.35 -14.72
CA PHE A 104 0.16 11.78 -14.40
C PHE A 104 1.60 12.34 -14.42
N CYS A 105 2.62 11.49 -14.28
CA CYS A 105 4.01 11.90 -14.17
C CYS A 105 4.88 11.22 -15.23
N ASN A 106 5.84 11.95 -15.79
CA ASN A 106 6.92 11.42 -16.61
C ASN A 106 8.15 11.23 -15.73
N TYR A 107 8.42 9.98 -15.30
CA TYR A 107 9.54 9.73 -14.41
C TYR A 107 10.92 10.06 -15.03
N LYS A 108 11.05 9.99 -16.37
CA LYS A 108 12.30 10.37 -17.03
C LYS A 108 12.60 11.85 -16.80
N VAL A 109 11.65 12.73 -17.09
CA VAL A 109 11.81 14.19 -16.90
C VAL A 109 12.03 14.53 -15.43
N LEU A 110 11.31 13.87 -14.52
CA LEU A 110 11.46 14.10 -13.10
C LEU A 110 12.86 13.70 -12.60
N PHE A 111 13.33 12.49 -12.91
CA PHE A 111 14.62 12.00 -12.43
C PHE A 111 15.82 12.66 -13.10
N GLU A 112 15.71 13.06 -14.36
CA GLU A 112 16.72 13.92 -15.01
C GLU A 112 16.89 15.24 -14.25
N TYR A 113 15.83 15.80 -13.68
CA TYR A 113 15.92 16.97 -12.81
C TYR A 113 16.47 16.63 -11.41
N LEU A 114 15.98 15.56 -10.77
CA LEU A 114 16.43 15.16 -9.43
C LEU A 114 17.93 14.86 -9.37
N ASP A 115 18.51 14.37 -10.46
CA ASP A 115 19.96 14.12 -10.61
C ASP A 115 20.81 15.42 -10.62
N THR A 116 20.18 16.57 -10.87
CA THR A 116 20.87 17.88 -10.96
C THR A 116 20.82 18.71 -9.68
N ILE A 117 20.21 18.20 -8.62
CA ILE A 117 20.00 18.95 -7.38
C ILE A 117 20.55 18.21 -6.16
N ASP A 118 20.95 18.97 -5.14
CA ASP A 118 21.43 18.44 -3.86
C ASP A 118 20.31 18.25 -2.83
N THR A 119 19.08 18.74 -3.11
CA THR A 119 17.94 18.57 -2.22
C THR A 119 17.68 17.09 -1.94
N PRO A 120 17.66 16.64 -0.67
CA PRO A 120 17.43 15.25 -0.34
C PRO A 120 16.09 14.73 -0.88
N VAL A 121 16.13 13.53 -1.48
CA VAL A 121 14.97 12.83 -2.01
C VAL A 121 14.64 11.64 -1.11
N VAL A 122 13.43 11.58 -0.58
CA VAL A 122 12.89 10.43 0.14
C VAL A 122 11.90 9.74 -0.79
N TRP A 123 11.96 8.42 -0.92
CA TRP A 123 11.00 7.68 -1.74
C TRP A 123 10.36 6.56 -0.95
N THR A 124 9.11 6.77 -0.50
CA THR A 124 8.31 5.71 0.13
C THR A 124 7.80 4.74 -0.92
N MET A 125 8.17 3.47 -0.75
CA MET A 125 7.84 2.39 -1.67
C MET A 125 6.55 1.68 -1.21
N HIS A 126 5.41 2.03 -1.80
CA HIS A 126 4.15 1.33 -1.53
C HIS A 126 3.97 0.04 -2.33
N ASP A 127 4.83 -0.21 -3.31
CA ASP A 127 4.88 -1.39 -4.16
C ASP A 127 6.30 -1.62 -4.71
N CYS A 128 6.47 -2.63 -5.58
CA CYS A 128 7.78 -3.01 -6.13
C CYS A 128 8.12 -2.33 -7.46
N TRP A 129 7.29 -1.43 -7.97
CA TRP A 129 7.52 -0.76 -9.24
C TRP A 129 8.87 -0.03 -9.34
N PRO A 130 9.43 0.58 -8.28
CA PRO A 130 10.72 1.30 -8.39
C PRO A 130 11.85 0.46 -8.93
N PHE A 131 11.93 -0.83 -8.63
CA PHE A 131 13.05 -1.69 -9.03
C PHE A 131 12.70 -2.74 -10.11
N THR A 132 11.46 -2.81 -10.57
CA THR A 132 11.05 -3.70 -11.67
C THR A 132 11.03 -2.97 -13.01
N GLY A 133 10.92 -3.70 -14.13
CA GLY A 133 10.76 -3.07 -15.44
C GLY A 133 9.45 -2.30 -15.56
N ARG A 134 8.33 -2.92 -15.14
CA ARG A 134 7.00 -2.31 -15.25
C ARG A 134 5.97 -2.79 -14.22
N CYS A 135 6.11 -3.98 -13.64
CA CYS A 135 5.13 -4.50 -12.69
C CYS A 135 5.29 -3.87 -11.30
N PHE A 136 4.18 -3.67 -10.60
CA PHE A 136 4.16 -3.20 -9.20
C PHE A 136 4.15 -4.35 -8.19
N HIS A 137 3.82 -5.56 -8.64
CA HIS A 137 3.99 -6.81 -7.89
C HIS A 137 4.54 -7.89 -8.84
N PHE A 138 5.55 -8.62 -8.43
CA PHE A 138 6.20 -9.66 -9.22
C PHE A 138 6.00 -11.07 -8.64
N VAL A 139 5.65 -11.16 -7.36
CA VAL A 139 5.51 -12.43 -6.63
C VAL A 139 4.37 -13.28 -7.18
N GLY A 140 3.24 -12.67 -7.59
CA GLY A 140 2.08 -13.40 -8.10
C GLY A 140 2.31 -14.15 -9.42
N VAL A 141 3.41 -13.84 -10.12
CA VAL A 141 3.85 -14.53 -11.35
C VAL A 141 5.22 -15.18 -11.19
N ASP A 142 5.71 -15.23 -9.94
CA ASP A 142 7.01 -15.81 -9.56
C ASP A 142 8.17 -15.36 -10.47
N CYS A 143 8.21 -14.05 -10.78
CA CYS A 143 9.16 -13.47 -11.71
C CYS A 143 10.26 -12.68 -10.99
N TYR A 144 11.48 -13.23 -10.96
CA TYR A 144 12.66 -12.60 -10.35
C TYR A 144 13.65 -12.02 -11.39
N LYS A 145 13.25 -11.89 -12.65
CA LYS A 145 14.10 -11.33 -13.72
C LYS A 145 14.64 -9.94 -13.39
N TRP A 146 13.89 -9.14 -12.63
CA TRP A 146 14.28 -7.78 -12.21
C TRP A 146 15.61 -7.72 -11.43
N GLN A 147 16.10 -8.80 -10.89
CA GLN A 147 17.42 -8.86 -10.22
C GLN A 147 18.56 -8.62 -11.22
N THR A 148 18.43 -9.10 -12.43
CA THR A 148 19.47 -8.98 -13.49
C THR A 148 19.03 -8.15 -14.68
N GLY A 149 17.74 -8.07 -14.94
CA GLY A 149 17.12 -7.33 -16.04
C GLY A 149 15.69 -7.79 -16.27
N CYS A 150 14.83 -6.95 -16.84
CA CYS A 150 13.48 -7.35 -17.26
C CYS A 150 13.45 -7.53 -18.78
N TYR A 151 12.83 -8.61 -19.24
CA TYR A 151 12.63 -8.96 -20.66
C TYR A 151 11.58 -10.05 -20.75
N ASP A 152 10.91 -10.19 -21.90
CA ASP A 152 9.87 -11.21 -22.12
C ASP A 152 8.92 -11.31 -20.90
N CYS A 153 8.19 -10.23 -20.67
CA CYS A 153 7.42 -10.05 -19.45
C CYS A 153 6.24 -11.02 -19.38
N THR A 154 6.22 -11.84 -18.33
CA THR A 154 5.15 -12.82 -18.07
C THR A 154 4.01 -12.28 -17.22
N ALA A 155 4.11 -11.02 -16.76
CA ALA A 155 3.04 -10.40 -15.98
C ALA A 155 1.77 -10.21 -16.81
N GLU A 156 0.63 -10.50 -16.20
CA GLU A 156 -0.67 -10.31 -16.85
C GLU A 156 -0.90 -8.84 -17.26
N PRO A 157 -1.51 -8.61 -18.43
CA PRO A 157 -1.90 -7.27 -18.85
C PRO A 157 -2.78 -6.59 -17.81
N GLY A 158 -2.49 -5.33 -17.50
CA GLY A 158 -3.19 -4.60 -16.45
C GLY A 158 -2.78 -3.13 -16.38
N TYR A 159 -2.82 -2.58 -15.19
CA TYR A 159 -2.54 -1.17 -14.95
C TYR A 159 -1.16 -0.72 -15.45
N THR A 160 -0.12 -1.50 -15.18
CA THR A 160 1.27 -1.16 -15.56
C THR A 160 1.83 -2.02 -16.69
N VAL A 161 1.06 -2.98 -17.20
CA VAL A 161 1.51 -3.97 -18.18
C VAL A 161 0.64 -3.88 -19.42
N SER A 162 1.26 -3.53 -20.55
CA SER A 162 0.58 -3.50 -21.85
C SER A 162 0.27 -4.90 -22.36
N LYS A 163 -0.88 -5.03 -23.05
CA LYS A 163 -1.28 -6.25 -23.73
C LYS A 163 -0.57 -6.44 -25.09
N TYR A 164 -0.18 -5.31 -25.73
CA TYR A 164 0.20 -5.31 -27.15
C TYR A 164 1.71 -5.16 -27.36
N CYS A 165 2.40 -4.53 -26.43
CA CYS A 165 3.83 -4.26 -26.53
C CYS A 165 4.54 -4.69 -25.26
N ASP A 166 5.77 -5.21 -25.38
CA ASP A 166 6.65 -5.48 -24.25
C ASP A 166 7.89 -4.58 -24.33
N ARG A 167 7.88 -3.52 -23.53
CA ARG A 167 9.02 -2.62 -23.34
C ARG A 167 9.69 -2.83 -21.98
N SER A 168 9.47 -3.97 -21.33
CA SER A 168 9.99 -4.25 -19.99
C SER A 168 11.52 -4.09 -19.92
N LYS A 169 12.25 -4.53 -20.95
CA LYS A 169 13.71 -4.38 -21.03
C LYS A 169 14.12 -2.90 -21.08
N SER A 170 13.58 -2.14 -22.02
CA SER A 170 13.94 -0.72 -22.16
C SER A 170 13.49 0.13 -20.96
N SER A 171 12.34 -0.20 -20.36
CA SER A 171 11.86 0.45 -19.13
C SER A 171 12.77 0.14 -17.95
N TYR A 172 13.22 -1.12 -17.80
CA TYR A 172 14.14 -1.52 -16.74
C TYR A 172 15.48 -0.80 -16.88
N GLU A 173 16.11 -0.81 -18.07
CA GLU A 173 17.38 -0.16 -18.33
C GLU A 173 17.28 1.36 -18.11
N LEU A 174 16.19 1.99 -18.54
CA LEU A 174 15.94 3.40 -18.33
C LEU A 174 15.81 3.74 -16.84
N LYS A 175 15.02 2.98 -16.09
CA LYS A 175 14.88 3.14 -14.64
C LYS A 175 16.20 2.93 -13.91
N LYS A 176 16.91 1.84 -14.22
CA LYS A 176 18.23 1.55 -13.66
C LYS A 176 19.16 2.74 -13.82
N ARG A 177 19.26 3.29 -15.02
CA ARG A 177 20.11 4.47 -15.29
C ARG A 177 19.68 5.70 -14.50
N LEU A 178 18.38 6.02 -14.53
CA LEU A 178 17.86 7.27 -13.95
C LEU A 178 17.71 7.21 -12.43
N PHE A 179 17.28 6.08 -11.86
CA PHE A 179 17.04 6.01 -10.42
C PHE A 179 18.33 5.80 -9.64
N SER A 180 19.33 5.11 -10.23
CA SER A 180 20.63 4.94 -9.61
C SER A 180 21.55 6.18 -9.74
N SER A 181 21.22 7.17 -10.58
CA SER A 181 22.03 8.39 -10.70
C SER A 181 21.79 9.37 -9.54
N VAL A 182 20.60 9.36 -8.93
CA VAL A 182 20.23 10.30 -7.85
C VAL A 182 20.89 9.89 -6.53
N LYS A 183 22.04 10.50 -6.22
CA LYS A 183 22.92 10.12 -5.10
C LYS A 183 22.35 10.44 -3.71
N ASN A 184 21.54 11.49 -3.61
CA ASN A 184 20.93 11.97 -2.36
C ASN A 184 19.56 11.36 -2.08
N MET A 185 19.24 10.22 -2.72
CA MET A 185 17.97 9.51 -2.54
C MET A 185 18.04 8.49 -1.40
N THR A 186 17.01 8.49 -0.56
CA THR A 186 16.77 7.48 0.48
C THR A 186 15.50 6.71 0.15
N MET A 187 15.63 5.40 -0.02
CA MET A 187 14.50 4.50 -0.23
C MET A 187 13.85 4.14 1.11
N VAL A 188 12.54 4.24 1.19
CA VAL A 188 11.77 3.90 2.40
C VAL A 188 10.77 2.79 2.06
N PRO A 189 11.19 1.52 2.12
CA PRO A 189 10.25 0.40 2.03
C PRO A 189 9.31 0.37 3.23
N VAL A 190 8.07 -0.09 2.99
CA VAL A 190 7.03 -0.16 4.04
C VAL A 190 6.99 -1.51 4.77
N SER A 191 7.88 -2.42 4.43
CA SER A 191 8.07 -3.74 5.06
C SER A 191 9.52 -4.19 4.96
N ASP A 192 9.95 -5.04 5.88
CA ASP A 192 11.28 -5.65 5.85
C ASP A 192 11.40 -6.62 4.66
N TRP A 193 10.29 -7.28 4.31
CA TRP A 193 10.17 -8.08 3.10
C TRP A 193 10.57 -7.27 1.85
N GLN A 194 10.03 -6.07 1.70
CA GLN A 194 10.34 -5.21 0.56
C GLN A 194 11.79 -4.69 0.61
N ALA A 195 12.27 -4.36 1.82
CA ALA A 195 13.66 -3.92 2.03
C ALA A 195 14.68 -5.00 1.62
N ALA A 196 14.37 -6.27 1.84
CA ALA A 196 15.26 -7.38 1.47
C ALA A 196 15.50 -7.41 -0.05
N PHE A 197 14.49 -7.14 -0.88
CA PHE A 197 14.64 -7.14 -2.33
C PHE A 197 15.43 -5.95 -2.88
N LEU A 198 15.51 -4.84 -2.17
CA LEU A 198 16.35 -3.72 -2.60
C LEU A 198 17.82 -4.11 -2.70
N LYS A 199 18.29 -5.02 -1.83
CA LYS A 199 19.69 -5.49 -1.81
C LYS A 199 20.07 -6.26 -3.08
N ASP A 200 19.08 -6.88 -3.74
CA ASP A 200 19.27 -7.68 -4.96
C ASP A 200 18.90 -6.89 -6.23
N SER A 201 18.45 -5.64 -6.06
CA SER A 201 18.01 -4.79 -7.16
C SER A 201 19.11 -3.83 -7.63
N PHE A 202 18.86 -3.13 -8.72
CA PHE A 202 19.75 -2.05 -9.18
C PHE A 202 19.75 -0.81 -8.23
N LEU A 203 18.90 -0.78 -7.20
CA LEU A 203 18.87 0.25 -6.15
C LEU A 203 19.64 -0.15 -4.89
N LYS A 204 20.42 -1.23 -4.93
CA LYS A 204 21.16 -1.78 -3.77
C LYS A 204 22.11 -0.80 -3.10
N ASP A 205 22.62 0.17 -3.85
CA ASP A 205 23.56 1.19 -3.37
C ASP A 205 22.86 2.44 -2.78
N CYS A 206 21.52 2.52 -2.87
CA CYS A 206 20.76 3.58 -2.25
C CYS A 206 20.75 3.42 -0.72
N LYS A 207 20.65 4.55 0.00
CA LYS A 207 20.32 4.51 1.43
C LYS A 207 18.93 3.90 1.62
N VAL A 208 18.78 2.98 2.57
CA VAL A 208 17.52 2.29 2.85
C VAL A 208 17.17 2.44 4.32
N GLN A 209 15.94 2.83 4.60
CA GLN A 209 15.38 2.86 5.95
C GLN A 209 13.94 2.31 5.91
N THR A 210 13.71 1.13 6.46
CA THR A 210 12.35 0.60 6.58
C THR A 210 11.53 1.44 7.55
N ILE A 211 10.35 1.88 7.11
CA ILE A 211 9.34 2.52 7.96
C ILE A 211 8.00 1.87 7.66
N HIS A 212 7.51 1.05 8.57
CA HIS A 212 6.24 0.36 8.41
C HIS A 212 5.06 1.34 8.33
N ASN A 213 4.02 0.96 7.60
CA ASN A 213 2.76 1.68 7.64
C ASN A 213 2.21 1.68 9.05
N GLY A 214 1.66 2.82 9.46
CA GLY A 214 0.97 2.95 10.73
C GLY A 214 -0.55 2.91 10.58
N ILE A 215 -1.24 2.63 11.68
CA ILE A 215 -2.69 2.64 11.77
C ILE A 215 -3.20 3.67 12.78
N ASP A 216 -4.31 4.32 12.44
CA ASP A 216 -4.98 5.30 13.29
C ASP A 216 -5.72 4.58 14.43
N LEU A 217 -5.13 4.58 15.61
CA LEU A 217 -5.64 3.88 16.80
C LEU A 217 -6.84 4.56 17.45
N GLU A 218 -7.18 5.79 17.09
CA GLU A 218 -8.40 6.45 17.52
C GLU A 218 -9.60 6.03 16.69
N LYS A 219 -9.37 5.77 15.40
CA LYS A 219 -10.39 5.29 14.47
C LYS A 219 -10.59 3.79 14.53
N PHE A 220 -9.48 3.04 14.59
CA PHE A 220 -9.48 1.58 14.71
C PHE A 220 -9.15 1.19 16.14
N LYS A 221 -10.17 0.82 16.89
CA LYS A 221 -10.10 0.36 18.28
C LYS A 221 -11.22 -0.63 18.56
N PRO A 222 -11.11 -1.43 19.62
CA PRO A 222 -12.19 -2.34 20.00
C PRO A 222 -13.50 -1.57 20.21
N MET A 223 -14.57 -2.08 19.60
CA MET A 223 -15.92 -1.53 19.63
C MET A 223 -16.95 -2.63 19.91
N ASP A 224 -18.17 -2.25 20.30
CA ASP A 224 -19.25 -3.21 20.40
C ASP A 224 -19.79 -3.61 19.00
N GLY A 225 -19.55 -4.83 18.60
CA GLY A 225 -20.02 -5.41 17.33
C GLY A 225 -21.35 -6.16 17.42
N SER A 226 -21.99 -6.20 18.58
CA SER A 226 -23.21 -6.99 18.83
C SER A 226 -24.38 -6.61 17.91
N ARG A 227 -24.54 -5.31 17.65
CA ARG A 227 -25.54 -4.80 16.70
C ARG A 227 -25.39 -5.38 15.28
N ILE A 228 -24.14 -5.51 14.81
CA ILE A 228 -23.87 -6.08 13.47
C ILE A 228 -24.21 -7.57 13.47
N ARG A 229 -23.82 -8.32 14.50
CA ARG A 229 -24.15 -9.74 14.63
C ARG A 229 -25.66 -9.97 14.66
N GLN A 230 -26.41 -9.16 15.41
CA GLN A 230 -27.87 -9.20 15.46
C GLN A 230 -28.51 -8.88 14.09
N LYS A 231 -28.04 -7.81 13.41
CA LYS A 231 -28.53 -7.39 12.10
C LYS A 231 -28.49 -8.52 11.07
N TYR A 232 -27.46 -9.36 11.12
CA TYR A 232 -27.26 -10.45 10.15
C TYR A 232 -27.65 -11.83 10.69
N GLY A 233 -28.16 -11.95 11.93
CA GLY A 233 -28.55 -13.22 12.52
C GLY A 233 -27.37 -14.19 12.71
N ILE A 234 -26.21 -13.69 13.08
CA ILE A 234 -24.97 -14.47 13.24
C ILE A 234 -24.42 -14.42 14.68
N THR A 235 -25.27 -14.16 15.64
CA THR A 235 -24.90 -14.02 17.07
C THR A 235 -24.23 -15.29 17.60
N ASP A 236 -24.72 -16.45 17.22
CA ASP A 236 -24.24 -17.77 17.68
C ASP A 236 -23.22 -18.40 16.72
N LYS A 237 -22.72 -17.64 15.73
CA LYS A 237 -21.74 -18.12 14.76
C LYS A 237 -20.33 -17.71 15.14
N TYR A 238 -19.35 -18.52 14.72
CA TYR A 238 -17.96 -18.07 14.65
C TYR A 238 -17.79 -17.25 13.36
N VAL A 239 -17.47 -15.97 13.49
CA VAL A 239 -17.52 -14.99 12.39
C VAL A 239 -16.13 -14.73 11.86
N LEU A 240 -15.93 -15.02 10.57
CA LEU A 240 -14.73 -14.66 9.81
C LEU A 240 -15.00 -13.40 9.00
N LEU A 241 -14.10 -12.43 9.06
CA LEU A 241 -14.17 -11.18 8.30
C LEU A 241 -13.11 -11.14 7.23
N GLY A 242 -13.48 -10.78 6.01
CA GLY A 242 -12.57 -10.40 4.92
C GLY A 242 -12.85 -8.98 4.44
N VAL A 243 -11.82 -8.17 4.24
CA VAL A 243 -11.95 -6.78 3.77
C VAL A 243 -11.00 -6.53 2.61
N ALA A 244 -11.52 -6.00 1.50
CA ALA A 244 -10.75 -5.55 0.36
C ALA A 244 -11.35 -4.27 -0.22
N ALA A 245 -10.55 -3.42 -0.86
CA ALA A 245 -11.10 -2.28 -1.60
C ALA A 245 -11.91 -2.76 -2.83
N GLN A 246 -11.48 -3.88 -3.41
CA GLN A 246 -12.16 -4.58 -4.50
C GLN A 246 -11.69 -6.04 -4.49
N TRP A 247 -12.64 -6.96 -4.38
CA TRP A 247 -12.35 -8.39 -4.42
C TRP A 247 -11.98 -8.85 -5.82
N SER A 248 -10.96 -9.68 -5.91
CA SER A 248 -10.44 -10.27 -7.14
C SER A 248 -9.64 -11.52 -6.79
N ARG A 249 -9.24 -12.32 -7.81
CA ARG A 249 -8.32 -13.45 -7.62
C ARG A 249 -7.05 -13.03 -6.87
N ARG A 250 -6.48 -11.88 -7.21
CA ARG A 250 -5.31 -11.32 -6.51
C ARG A 250 -5.52 -11.10 -5.01
N LYS A 251 -6.75 -10.80 -4.58
CA LYS A 251 -7.15 -10.62 -3.18
C LYS A 251 -7.66 -11.91 -2.53
N GLY A 252 -7.51 -13.06 -3.21
CA GLY A 252 -7.87 -14.37 -2.69
C GLY A 252 -9.37 -14.64 -2.67
N PHE A 253 -10.14 -14.01 -3.58
CA PHE A 253 -11.59 -14.20 -3.60
C PHE A 253 -11.99 -15.66 -3.80
N ASP A 254 -11.32 -16.35 -4.74
CA ASP A 254 -11.59 -17.76 -5.04
C ASP A 254 -11.28 -18.66 -3.83
N ASP A 255 -10.23 -18.36 -3.08
CA ASP A 255 -9.84 -19.10 -1.87
C ASP A 255 -10.82 -18.86 -0.73
N ILE A 256 -11.36 -17.64 -0.61
CA ILE A 256 -12.44 -17.35 0.36
C ILE A 256 -13.70 -18.16 0.03
N LEU A 257 -14.09 -18.27 -1.24
CA LEU A 257 -15.21 -19.10 -1.65
C LEU A 257 -14.94 -20.59 -1.37
N SER A 258 -13.73 -21.06 -1.67
CA SER A 258 -13.30 -22.42 -1.35
C SER A 258 -13.28 -22.69 0.16
N LEU A 259 -12.80 -21.73 0.97
CA LEU A 259 -12.82 -21.79 2.42
C LEU A 259 -14.26 -21.97 2.93
N ARG A 260 -15.23 -21.19 2.43
CA ARG A 260 -16.63 -21.33 2.83
C ARG A 260 -17.16 -22.75 2.59
N ASN A 261 -16.84 -23.33 1.44
CA ASN A 261 -17.30 -24.70 1.08
C ASN A 261 -16.75 -25.80 2.00
N LYS A 262 -15.63 -25.53 2.67
CA LYS A 262 -14.97 -26.46 3.61
C LYS A 262 -15.42 -26.26 5.06
N LEU A 263 -16.05 -25.14 5.38
CA LEU A 263 -16.51 -24.80 6.72
C LEU A 263 -17.97 -25.25 6.96
N SER A 264 -18.27 -25.71 8.16
CA SER A 264 -19.64 -26.06 8.57
C SER A 264 -20.50 -24.81 8.79
N ASP A 265 -21.81 -25.04 9.06
CA ASP A 265 -22.75 -23.94 9.32
C ASP A 265 -22.56 -23.24 10.67
N LYS A 266 -21.61 -23.70 11.50
CA LYS A 266 -21.19 -22.98 12.70
C LYS A 266 -20.41 -21.67 12.37
N TYR A 267 -19.88 -21.57 11.16
CA TYR A 267 -19.11 -20.43 10.70
C TYR A 267 -19.94 -19.54 9.79
N SER A 268 -19.70 -18.24 9.88
CA SER A 268 -20.22 -17.24 8.95
C SER A 268 -19.08 -16.40 8.42
N LEU A 269 -19.06 -16.13 7.12
CA LEU A 269 -18.12 -15.22 6.50
C LEU A 269 -18.79 -13.89 6.21
N VAL A 270 -18.13 -12.78 6.55
CA VAL A 270 -18.56 -11.43 6.19
C VAL A 270 -17.50 -10.83 5.29
N LEU A 271 -17.87 -10.40 4.08
CA LEU A 271 -16.96 -9.84 3.10
C LEU A 271 -17.33 -8.41 2.76
N ILE A 272 -16.40 -7.47 2.95
CA ILE A 272 -16.56 -6.04 2.63
C ILE A 272 -15.73 -5.69 1.40
N GLY A 273 -16.32 -4.91 0.47
CA GLY A 273 -15.68 -4.46 -0.77
C GLY A 273 -16.07 -5.25 -2.02
N LEU A 274 -17.22 -5.92 -1.99
CA LEU A 274 -17.79 -6.66 -3.11
C LEU A 274 -18.55 -5.75 -4.08
N THR A 275 -18.59 -6.13 -5.34
CA THR A 275 -19.56 -5.54 -6.29
C THR A 275 -20.95 -6.13 -6.09
N GLN A 276 -21.99 -5.49 -6.62
CA GLN A 276 -23.35 -6.02 -6.55
C GLN A 276 -23.46 -7.37 -7.25
N GLU A 277 -22.79 -7.54 -8.39
CA GLU A 277 -22.77 -8.81 -9.14
C GLU A 277 -22.13 -9.93 -8.30
N GLN A 278 -21.04 -9.63 -7.60
CA GLN A 278 -20.39 -10.59 -6.69
C GLN A 278 -21.35 -10.97 -5.55
N ILE A 279 -22.05 -10.01 -4.94
CA ILE A 279 -22.99 -10.27 -3.84
C ILE A 279 -24.12 -11.23 -4.28
N ILE A 280 -24.67 -11.01 -5.47
CA ILE A 280 -25.75 -11.85 -6.01
C ILE A 280 -25.28 -13.30 -6.23
N SER A 281 -24.00 -13.49 -6.54
CA SER A 281 -23.41 -14.82 -6.82
C SER A 281 -22.82 -15.54 -5.59
N LEU A 282 -22.91 -14.95 -4.38
CA LEU A 282 -22.31 -15.54 -3.19
C LEU A 282 -23.03 -16.84 -2.79
N PRO A 283 -22.29 -17.86 -2.39
CA PRO A 283 -22.88 -19.06 -1.77
C PRO A 283 -23.47 -18.75 -0.38
N ALA A 284 -24.37 -19.62 0.08
CA ALA A 284 -24.93 -19.53 1.42
C ALA A 284 -23.84 -19.51 2.51
N GLY A 285 -24.07 -18.72 3.57
CA GLY A 285 -23.13 -18.56 4.67
C GLY A 285 -22.07 -17.50 4.46
N ILE A 286 -22.14 -16.75 3.34
CA ILE A 286 -21.36 -15.52 3.14
C ILE A 286 -22.29 -14.32 3.10
N ILE A 287 -21.97 -13.31 3.91
CA ILE A 287 -22.66 -12.01 3.93
C ILE A 287 -21.78 -11.03 3.17
N GLY A 288 -22.30 -10.53 2.04
CA GLY A 288 -21.59 -9.59 1.17
C GLY A 288 -22.02 -8.14 1.43
N ILE A 289 -21.01 -7.25 1.51
CA ILE A 289 -21.18 -5.82 1.73
C ILE A 289 -20.35 -5.07 0.69
N THR A 290 -20.96 -4.09 0.03
CA THR A 290 -20.25 -3.32 -1.00
C THR A 290 -19.19 -2.39 -0.38
N ARG A 291 -19.57 -1.64 0.65
CA ARG A 291 -18.69 -0.72 1.40
C ARG A 291 -19.33 -0.37 2.73
N THR A 292 -18.50 0.11 3.64
CA THR A 292 -18.94 0.79 4.87
C THR A 292 -19.10 2.29 4.63
N GLU A 293 -19.97 2.94 5.39
CA GLU A 293 -20.22 4.38 5.30
C GLU A 293 -19.11 5.19 5.98
N SER A 294 -18.39 4.59 6.93
CA SER A 294 -17.32 5.24 7.68
C SER A 294 -16.22 4.27 8.12
N GLN A 295 -15.07 4.82 8.53
CA GLN A 295 -14.02 4.04 9.17
C GLN A 295 -14.44 3.51 10.55
N GLN A 296 -15.35 4.21 11.23
CA GLN A 296 -15.91 3.77 12.50
C GLN A 296 -16.77 2.52 12.31
N GLU A 297 -17.67 2.52 11.33
CA GLU A 297 -18.45 1.33 10.99
C GLU A 297 -17.54 0.16 10.59
N LEU A 298 -16.47 0.43 9.84
CA LEU A 298 -15.49 -0.61 9.50
C LEU A 298 -14.81 -1.19 10.76
N ALA A 299 -14.51 -0.34 11.76
CA ALA A 299 -13.95 -0.80 13.04
C ALA A 299 -14.96 -1.66 13.84
N GLU A 300 -16.26 -1.36 13.76
CA GLU A 300 -17.31 -2.22 14.33
C GLU A 300 -17.34 -3.61 13.66
N TYR A 301 -17.18 -3.66 12.31
CA TYR A 301 -17.06 -4.93 11.59
C TYR A 301 -15.82 -5.73 12.00
N TYR A 302 -14.67 -5.08 12.16
CA TYR A 302 -13.48 -5.78 12.68
C TYR A 302 -13.76 -6.32 14.09
N SER A 303 -14.32 -5.49 14.97
CA SER A 303 -14.54 -5.85 16.38
C SER A 303 -15.62 -6.93 16.58
N MET A 304 -16.57 -7.06 15.65
CA MET A 304 -17.60 -8.12 15.70
C MET A 304 -17.07 -9.48 15.26
N ALA A 305 -15.94 -9.53 14.53
CA ALA A 305 -15.39 -10.76 14.00
C ALA A 305 -14.55 -11.51 15.04
N ASP A 306 -14.65 -12.83 15.04
CA ASP A 306 -13.79 -13.68 15.86
C ASP A 306 -12.39 -13.84 15.25
N CYS A 307 -12.30 -13.69 13.91
CA CYS A 307 -11.04 -13.75 13.18
C CYS A 307 -11.14 -12.93 11.89
N PHE A 308 -10.07 -12.23 11.56
CA PHE A 308 -9.87 -11.59 10.26
C PHE A 308 -9.07 -12.49 9.34
N VAL A 309 -9.52 -12.69 8.10
CA VAL A 309 -8.88 -13.56 7.12
C VAL A 309 -8.44 -12.76 5.91
N ASN A 310 -7.13 -12.73 5.65
CA ASN A 310 -6.51 -12.04 4.53
C ASN A 310 -5.73 -13.00 3.63
N LEU A 311 -6.40 -13.58 2.64
CA LEU A 311 -5.83 -14.56 1.70
C LEU A 311 -5.28 -13.89 0.44
N THR A 312 -4.66 -12.70 0.59
CA THR A 312 -4.13 -11.97 -0.56
C THR A 312 -2.91 -12.66 -1.17
N TYR A 313 -2.85 -12.69 -2.51
CA TYR A 313 -1.73 -13.20 -3.28
C TYR A 313 -0.65 -12.14 -3.55
N GLN A 314 -1.01 -10.86 -3.40
CA GLN A 314 -0.10 -9.75 -3.67
C GLN A 314 -0.42 -8.57 -2.76
N ASP A 315 0.48 -8.29 -1.85
CA ASP A 315 0.48 -7.07 -1.05
C ASP A 315 1.89 -6.77 -0.54
N THR A 316 2.22 -5.51 -0.31
CA THR A 316 3.53 -5.12 0.20
C THR A 316 3.53 -5.08 1.72
N PHE A 317 2.49 -4.47 2.31
CA PHE A 317 2.24 -4.42 3.75
C PHE A 317 0.78 -4.02 3.99
N PRO A 318 -0.14 -4.99 4.07
CA PRO A 318 -1.58 -4.74 4.08
C PRO A 318 -2.03 -4.05 5.37
N THR A 319 -2.54 -2.83 5.25
CA THR A 319 -3.08 -2.07 6.39
C THR A 319 -4.31 -2.72 7.01
N VAL A 320 -5.05 -3.53 6.26
CA VAL A 320 -6.22 -4.27 6.77
C VAL A 320 -5.86 -5.25 7.90
N ASN A 321 -4.64 -5.83 7.87
CA ASN A 321 -4.15 -6.65 8.99
C ASN A 321 -3.94 -5.79 10.25
N LEU A 322 -3.42 -4.57 10.08
CA LEU A 322 -3.20 -3.63 11.18
C LEU A 322 -4.52 -3.10 11.74
N GLU A 323 -5.51 -2.89 10.86
CA GLU A 323 -6.87 -2.47 11.22
C GLU A 323 -7.54 -3.54 12.09
N ALA A 324 -7.44 -4.82 11.71
CA ALA A 324 -7.95 -5.94 12.48
C ALA A 324 -7.28 -6.02 13.86
N LEU A 325 -5.96 -6.03 13.91
CA LEU A 325 -5.22 -6.06 15.18
C LEU A 325 -5.57 -4.87 16.08
N ALA A 326 -5.69 -3.67 15.51
CA ALA A 326 -6.06 -2.45 16.25
C ALA A 326 -7.45 -2.55 16.88
N CYS A 327 -8.37 -3.28 16.25
CA CYS A 327 -9.71 -3.57 16.78
C CYS A 327 -9.77 -4.79 17.72
N GLY A 328 -8.63 -5.43 18.02
CA GLY A 328 -8.55 -6.59 18.90
C GLY A 328 -8.85 -7.91 18.22
N THR A 329 -8.85 -7.96 16.89
CA THR A 329 -9.24 -9.14 16.11
C THR A 329 -8.00 -9.89 15.63
N PRO A 330 -7.84 -11.20 15.95
CA PRO A 330 -6.74 -12.01 15.48
C PRO A 330 -6.79 -12.20 13.96
N VAL A 331 -5.61 -12.38 13.35
CA VAL A 331 -5.44 -12.39 11.91
C VAL A 331 -4.94 -13.74 11.40
N ILE A 332 -5.62 -14.33 10.42
CA ILE A 332 -5.06 -15.38 9.58
C ILE A 332 -4.67 -14.76 8.25
N THR A 333 -3.42 -14.91 7.84
CA THR A 333 -2.95 -14.34 6.58
C THR A 333 -2.05 -15.31 5.82
N TYR A 334 -2.05 -15.19 4.48
CA TYR A 334 -1.09 -15.90 3.67
C TYR A 334 0.33 -15.36 3.87
N ARG A 335 1.33 -16.23 3.66
CA ARG A 335 2.74 -15.85 3.56
C ARG A 335 2.99 -15.09 2.26
N THR A 336 2.52 -13.84 2.22
CA THR A 336 2.55 -12.96 1.04
C THR A 336 3.10 -11.60 1.43
N GLY A 337 4.15 -11.17 0.73
CA GLY A 337 4.74 -9.84 0.98
C GLY A 337 5.09 -9.63 2.45
N GLY A 338 4.81 -8.44 2.95
CA GLY A 338 4.96 -8.08 4.34
C GLY A 338 3.79 -8.49 5.24
N SER A 339 2.78 -9.25 4.74
CA SER A 339 1.65 -9.70 5.57
C SER A 339 2.09 -10.46 6.83
N PRO A 340 3.08 -11.37 6.79
CA PRO A 340 3.57 -12.07 7.98
C PRO A 340 4.14 -11.16 9.07
N GLU A 341 4.68 -10.00 8.71
CA GLU A 341 5.29 -9.07 9.67
C GLU A 341 4.24 -8.47 10.63
N ALA A 342 2.98 -8.39 10.18
CA ALA A 342 1.89 -7.84 10.98
C ALA A 342 1.57 -8.71 12.21
N VAL A 343 1.74 -10.03 12.14
CA VAL A 343 1.28 -10.99 13.15
C VAL A 343 2.41 -11.71 13.86
N ASP A 344 2.12 -12.26 15.03
CA ASP A 344 2.95 -13.23 15.75
C ASP A 344 2.06 -14.33 16.36
N LYS A 345 2.69 -15.27 17.08
CA LYS A 345 1.98 -16.41 17.69
C LYS A 345 0.86 -16.04 18.67
N ASN A 346 0.84 -14.81 19.19
CA ASN A 346 -0.16 -14.33 20.14
C ASN A 346 -1.28 -13.51 19.46
N THR A 347 -1.13 -13.23 18.16
CA THR A 347 -2.02 -12.27 17.46
C THR A 347 -2.54 -12.80 16.13
N GLY A 348 -2.08 -14.00 15.69
CA GLY A 348 -2.59 -14.60 14.47
C GLY A 348 -1.75 -15.77 13.97
N MET A 349 -2.09 -16.20 12.77
CA MET A 349 -1.43 -17.33 12.10
C MET A 349 -1.07 -16.97 10.67
N VAL A 350 0.11 -17.43 10.23
CA VAL A 350 0.59 -17.30 8.86
C VAL A 350 0.49 -18.66 8.18
N VAL A 351 -0.17 -18.70 7.05
CA VAL A 351 -0.42 -19.93 6.28
C VAL A 351 0.23 -19.80 4.90
N GLU A 352 0.70 -20.89 4.34
CA GLU A 352 1.27 -20.87 3.00
C GLU A 352 0.23 -20.49 1.94
N GLN A 353 0.65 -19.68 0.98
CA GLN A 353 -0.21 -19.12 -0.05
C GLN A 353 -0.91 -20.21 -0.85
N GLY A 354 -2.23 -20.11 -1.02
CA GLY A 354 -3.06 -21.07 -1.76
C GLY A 354 -3.44 -22.34 -0.96
N ASN A 355 -2.92 -22.53 0.26
CA ASN A 355 -3.25 -23.68 1.07
C ASN A 355 -4.53 -23.42 1.92
N VAL A 356 -5.69 -23.58 1.28
CA VAL A 356 -6.99 -23.35 1.93
C VAL A 356 -7.25 -24.36 3.05
N ASP A 357 -6.73 -25.59 2.95
CA ASP A 357 -6.90 -26.60 4.02
C ASP A 357 -6.17 -26.15 5.29
N ALA A 358 -4.97 -25.63 5.18
CA ALA A 358 -4.27 -25.06 6.32
C ALA A 358 -4.97 -23.79 6.88
N VAL A 359 -5.74 -23.06 6.06
CA VAL A 359 -6.61 -21.97 6.57
C VAL A 359 -7.75 -22.54 7.41
N VAL A 360 -8.38 -23.64 6.99
CA VAL A 360 -9.43 -24.33 7.79
C VAL A 360 -8.87 -24.80 9.12
N ASP A 361 -7.68 -25.38 9.13
CA ASP A 361 -7.00 -25.81 10.36
C ASP A 361 -6.70 -24.63 11.28
N ALA A 362 -6.21 -23.52 10.71
CA ALA A 362 -5.94 -22.30 11.46
C ALA A 362 -7.21 -21.69 12.07
N VAL A 363 -8.33 -21.66 11.33
CA VAL A 363 -9.63 -21.21 11.83
C VAL A 363 -10.09 -22.10 12.97
N SER A 364 -10.01 -23.42 12.82
CA SER A 364 -10.39 -24.38 13.85
C SER A 364 -9.52 -24.25 15.10
N HIS A 365 -8.22 -24.04 14.91
CA HIS A 365 -7.28 -23.82 16.01
C HIS A 365 -7.64 -22.55 16.80
N LEU A 366 -7.91 -21.43 16.13
CA LEU A 366 -8.29 -20.17 16.80
C LEU A 366 -9.65 -20.25 17.48
N GLN A 367 -10.58 -21.06 16.97
CA GLN A 367 -11.85 -21.30 17.63
C GLN A 367 -11.70 -22.06 18.96
N LEU A 368 -10.77 -23.02 19.00
CA LEU A 368 -10.50 -23.82 20.21
C LEU A 368 -9.57 -23.09 21.20
N ASN A 369 -8.63 -22.31 20.69
CA ASN A 369 -7.58 -21.62 21.44
C ASN A 369 -7.62 -20.12 21.09
N SER A 370 -8.67 -19.42 21.54
CA SER A 370 -8.87 -18.02 21.23
C SER A 370 -7.69 -17.17 21.69
N LEU A 371 -7.17 -16.34 20.77
CA LEU A 371 -6.13 -15.37 21.09
C LEU A 371 -6.74 -14.15 21.79
N SER A 372 -5.97 -13.53 22.66
CA SER A 372 -6.41 -12.37 23.42
C SER A 372 -6.64 -11.16 22.51
N PRO A 373 -7.83 -10.56 22.50
CA PRO A 373 -8.08 -9.28 21.81
C PRO A 373 -7.15 -8.16 22.30
N GLU A 374 -6.78 -8.20 23.58
CA GLU A 374 -5.85 -7.26 24.17
C GLU A 374 -4.43 -7.45 23.60
N ALA A 375 -3.97 -8.68 23.39
CA ALA A 375 -2.67 -8.95 22.75
C ALA A 375 -2.64 -8.42 21.31
N CYS A 376 -3.72 -8.60 20.55
CA CYS A 376 -3.85 -8.05 19.21
C CYS A 376 -3.77 -6.51 19.24
N ARG A 377 -4.55 -5.87 20.12
CA ARG A 377 -4.54 -4.41 20.29
C ARG A 377 -3.17 -3.90 20.70
N ASN A 378 -2.52 -4.52 21.69
CA ASN A 378 -1.21 -4.11 22.18
C ASN A 378 -0.15 -4.18 21.09
N ARG A 379 -0.15 -5.21 20.24
CA ARG A 379 0.75 -5.28 19.09
C ARG A 379 0.56 -4.10 18.14
N ALA A 380 -0.69 -3.74 17.82
CA ALA A 380 -0.97 -2.56 16.98
C ALA A 380 -0.48 -1.26 17.64
N VAL A 381 -0.69 -1.10 18.95
CA VAL A 381 -0.25 0.08 19.72
C VAL A 381 1.28 0.19 19.77
N GLU A 382 1.96 -0.91 20.00
CA GLU A 382 3.41 -0.92 20.17
C GLU A 382 4.17 -0.76 18.85
N LYS A 383 3.74 -1.50 17.81
CA LYS A 383 4.47 -1.64 16.55
C LYS A 383 3.94 -0.74 15.43
N TYR A 384 2.62 -0.51 15.39
CA TYR A 384 1.94 0.06 14.21
C TYR A 384 1.13 1.31 14.50
N ASN A 385 1.32 1.95 15.66
CA ASN A 385 0.75 3.27 15.91
C ASN A 385 1.25 4.26 14.85
N LYS A 386 0.32 4.89 14.09
CA LYS A 386 0.67 5.79 12.98
C LYS A 386 1.59 6.93 13.40
N ASP A 387 1.37 7.51 14.58
CA ASP A 387 2.16 8.65 15.03
C ASP A 387 3.61 8.22 15.29
N LYS A 388 3.82 7.08 15.96
CA LYS A 388 5.15 6.50 16.18
C LYS A 388 5.84 6.11 14.85
N CYS A 389 5.10 5.51 13.91
CA CYS A 389 5.64 5.14 12.60
C CYS A 389 6.01 6.39 11.79
N PHE A 390 5.14 7.39 11.75
CA PHE A 390 5.38 8.59 10.95
C PHE A 390 6.36 9.57 11.60
N GLU A 391 6.54 9.56 12.92
CA GLU A 391 7.64 10.26 13.59
C GLU A 391 9.02 9.81 13.08
N GLN A 392 9.15 8.57 12.60
CA GLN A 392 10.41 8.11 11.99
C GLN A 392 10.71 8.88 10.70
N TYR A 393 9.69 9.27 9.91
CA TYR A 393 9.88 10.16 8.77
C TYR A 393 10.34 11.56 9.19
N ILE A 394 9.78 12.11 10.27
CA ILE A 394 10.21 13.41 10.80
C ILE A 394 11.67 13.36 11.24
N LYS A 395 12.08 12.27 11.90
CA LYS A 395 13.50 12.05 12.27
C LYS A 395 14.38 11.93 11.03
N LEU A 396 13.94 11.18 10.00
CA LEU A 396 14.64 11.04 8.73
C LEU A 396 14.79 12.40 8.04
N TYR A 397 13.72 13.20 7.92
CA TYR A 397 13.81 14.54 7.32
C TYR A 397 14.80 15.44 8.06
N ASN A 398 14.73 15.47 9.39
CA ASN A 398 15.66 16.23 10.20
C ASN A 398 17.10 15.78 9.97
N MET A 399 17.37 14.48 9.97
CA MET A 399 18.69 13.93 9.72
C MET A 399 19.23 14.35 8.34
N LEU A 400 18.42 14.22 7.28
CA LEU A 400 18.82 14.56 5.91
C LEU A 400 19.12 16.06 5.75
N ILE A 401 18.27 16.94 6.29
CA ILE A 401 18.45 18.39 6.20
C ILE A 401 19.71 18.88 6.96
N TYR A 402 20.05 18.24 8.09
CA TYR A 402 21.18 18.66 8.91
C TYR A 402 22.50 17.96 8.54
N SER A 403 22.47 16.78 7.93
CA SER A 403 23.68 16.12 7.42
C SER A 403 24.27 16.89 6.23
N ASP A 404 23.42 17.48 5.39
CA ASP A 404 23.83 18.27 4.23
C ASP A 404 24.58 19.57 4.64
N LYS A 405 24.20 20.15 5.78
CA LYS A 405 24.86 21.35 6.32
C LYS A 405 26.24 21.11 6.95
N ARG A 406 26.63 19.86 7.19
CA ARG A 406 27.96 19.52 7.77
C ARG A 406 28.97 19.07 6.73
N GLY A 407 28.56 18.78 5.51
CA GLY A 407 29.45 18.41 4.39
C GLY A 407 29.99 19.59 3.59
N GLY A 408 29.68 20.83 3.96
CA GLY A 408 30.07 22.07 3.29
C GLY A 408 31.04 22.93 4.12
N VAL A 409 31.98 22.30 4.84
CA VAL A 409 33.15 23.01 5.47
C VAL A 409 34.41 22.38 4.99
#